data_7d77c3336d165baa2a7303f501d797ed
#
_entry.id   7d77c3336d165baa2a7303f501d797ed
#
_cell.length_a   1.000
_cell.length_b   1.000
_cell.length_c   1.000
_cell.angle_alpha   90.00
_cell.angle_beta   90.00
_cell.angle_gamma   90.00
#
_symmetry.space_group_name_H-M   'P 1'
#
loop_
_entity.id
_entity.type
_entity.pdbx_description
1 polymer ?
#
loop_
_entity_poly.entity_id
_entity_poly.type
_entity_poly.pdbx_seq_one_letter_code
_entity_poly.pdbx_strand_id
1 'polypeptide(L)'
;SGQHEVVPAELVASIAALRGGGCFKVLRNLLKHKLVYHENVRYDGYRLTYQGYDFLALRALVGKGAIVGLGRQIGVGKESDVYEAITEEGEAVVVKFHRLGRTSFRAVKSKRDYLRGRTQFSWLYLSRLAAVKEYAFMRALKAQGLPVPEGLAHNRHCVLMSKVPGRPLCQMVRADLPDPAPVFRASMAGLVAIARLGLVHCDFNEFNI
;
A
#
# COMPACT_ATOMS: atom_id res chain seq x y z
N SER A 1 5.83 -11.55 13.65
CA SER A 1 5.69 -11.21 15.08
C SER A 1 6.04 -9.74 15.27
N GLY A 2 5.45 -9.05 16.24
CA GLY A 2 5.81 -7.66 16.56
C GLY A 2 7.24 -7.52 17.14
N GLN A 3 7.86 -8.62 17.54
CA GLN A 3 9.18 -8.66 18.16
C GLN A 3 10.28 -9.17 17.23
N HIS A 4 9.94 -9.96 16.20
CA HIS A 4 10.91 -10.61 15.32
C HIS A 4 10.60 -10.32 13.86
N GLU A 5 11.57 -9.84 13.11
CA GLU A 5 11.50 -9.76 11.65
C GLU A 5 11.63 -11.16 11.05
N VAL A 6 12.62 -11.93 11.53
CA VAL A 6 12.78 -13.36 11.27
C VAL A 6 12.17 -14.14 12.44
N VAL A 7 11.21 -14.99 12.18
CA VAL A 7 10.52 -15.78 13.21
C VAL A 7 11.15 -17.16 13.27
N PRO A 8 11.60 -17.65 14.46
CA PRO A 8 12.17 -18.98 14.60
C PRO A 8 11.23 -20.07 14.08
N ALA A 9 11.78 -21.06 13.38
CA ALA A 9 10.99 -22.15 12.77
C ALA A 9 10.14 -22.90 13.79
N GLU A 10 10.70 -23.16 14.97
CA GLU A 10 9.98 -23.82 16.08
C GLU A 10 8.81 -22.98 16.59
N LEU A 11 8.98 -21.65 16.68
CA LEU A 11 7.90 -20.74 17.07
C LEU A 11 6.80 -20.71 16.02
N VAL A 12 7.15 -20.74 14.72
CA VAL A 12 6.17 -20.85 13.63
C VAL A 12 5.40 -22.16 13.76
N ALA A 13 6.08 -23.28 14.00
CA ALA A 13 5.45 -24.58 14.15
C ALA A 13 4.52 -24.64 15.38
N SER A 14 4.97 -24.08 16.51
CA SER A 14 4.17 -24.00 17.74
C SER A 14 2.89 -23.17 17.53
N ILE A 15 2.99 -21.99 16.92
CA ILE A 15 1.84 -21.11 16.68
C ILE A 15 0.88 -21.72 15.63
N ALA A 16 1.41 -22.36 14.58
CA ALA A 16 0.61 -22.97 13.54
C ALA A 16 -0.16 -24.20 14.03
N ALA A 17 0.33 -24.87 15.06
CA ALA A 17 -0.28 -26.04 15.72
C ALA A 17 -0.73 -27.14 14.73
N LEU A 18 -0.01 -27.33 13.61
CA LEU A 18 -0.31 -28.32 12.60
C LEU A 18 0.24 -29.70 13.00
N ARG A 19 -0.60 -30.73 12.98
CA ARG A 19 -0.23 -32.09 13.36
C ARG A 19 0.76 -32.72 12.37
N GLY A 20 1.58 -33.67 12.86
CA GLY A 20 2.38 -34.58 12.01
C GLY A 20 3.40 -33.90 11.10
N GLY A 21 4.08 -32.85 11.55
CA GLY A 21 5.08 -32.14 10.72
C GLY A 21 4.47 -31.28 9.58
N GLY A 22 3.16 -31.10 9.57
CA GLY A 22 2.44 -30.35 8.55
C GLY A 22 2.94 -28.93 8.37
N CYS A 23 3.46 -28.30 9.45
CA CYS A 23 4.00 -26.95 9.40
C CYS A 23 5.18 -26.85 8.40
N PHE A 24 6.16 -27.75 8.48
CA PHE A 24 7.32 -27.75 7.58
C PHE A 24 6.95 -28.02 6.12
N LYS A 25 5.94 -28.87 5.90
CA LYS A 25 5.40 -29.09 4.54
C LYS A 25 4.78 -27.81 3.96
N VAL A 26 4.00 -27.08 4.76
CA VAL A 26 3.42 -25.79 4.38
C VAL A 26 4.51 -24.74 4.15
N LEU A 27 5.49 -24.63 5.05
CA LEU A 27 6.61 -23.69 4.90
C LEU A 27 7.40 -23.94 3.62
N ARG A 28 7.68 -25.21 3.28
CA ARG A 28 8.33 -25.58 2.02
C ARG A 28 7.50 -25.16 0.79
N ASN A 29 6.19 -25.33 0.85
CA ASN A 29 5.29 -24.85 -0.21
C ASN A 29 5.31 -23.33 -0.32
N LEU A 30 5.26 -22.60 0.79
CA LEU A 30 5.35 -21.14 0.80
C LEU A 30 6.69 -20.62 0.27
N LEU A 31 7.79 -21.31 0.56
CA LEU A 31 9.13 -21.04 -0.02
C LEU A 31 9.12 -21.21 -1.53
N LYS A 32 8.56 -22.32 -2.03
CA LYS A 32 8.44 -22.60 -3.48
C LYS A 32 7.73 -21.45 -4.20
N HIS A 33 6.71 -20.88 -3.58
CA HIS A 33 5.94 -19.74 -4.11
C HIS A 33 6.53 -18.37 -3.75
N LYS A 34 7.72 -18.34 -3.14
CA LYS A 34 8.40 -17.09 -2.72
C LYS A 34 7.56 -16.19 -1.79
N LEU A 35 6.63 -16.76 -1.05
CA LEU A 35 5.80 -16.02 -0.09
C LEU A 35 6.49 -15.79 1.24
N VAL A 36 7.42 -16.65 1.58
CA VAL A 36 8.33 -16.52 2.72
C VAL A 36 9.77 -16.66 2.26
N TYR A 37 10.67 -16.15 3.06
CA TYR A 37 12.12 -16.31 2.91
C TYR A 37 12.65 -17.06 4.11
N HIS A 38 13.51 -18.06 3.88
CA HIS A 38 14.20 -18.82 4.90
C HIS A 38 15.55 -18.16 5.20
N GLU A 39 15.84 -17.98 6.45
CA GLU A 39 17.09 -17.36 6.92
C GLU A 39 17.68 -18.20 8.06
N ASN A 40 18.95 -18.53 7.94
CA ASN A 40 19.68 -19.34 8.90
C ASN A 40 21.04 -18.69 9.25
N VAL A 41 21.01 -17.43 9.70
CA VAL A 41 22.23 -16.70 10.08
C VAL A 41 22.48 -16.79 11.58
N ARG A 42 21.47 -16.59 12.41
CA ARG A 42 21.54 -16.68 13.89
C ARG A 42 20.80 -17.90 14.42
N TYR A 43 19.72 -18.27 13.76
CA TYR A 43 18.86 -19.39 14.05
C TYR A 43 18.04 -19.73 12.79
N ASP A 44 17.52 -20.95 12.75
CA ASP A 44 16.63 -21.37 11.68
C ASP A 44 15.30 -20.63 11.78
N GLY A 45 14.96 -19.80 10.76
CA GLY A 45 13.78 -18.97 10.83
C GLY A 45 13.22 -18.54 9.48
N TYR A 46 12.04 -17.95 9.53
CA TYR A 46 11.31 -17.50 8.34
C TYR A 46 10.85 -16.06 8.49
N ARG A 47 10.91 -15.32 7.39
CA ARG A 47 10.32 -13.99 7.29
C ARG A 47 9.40 -13.89 6.07
N LEU A 48 8.39 -13.01 6.14
CA LEU A 48 7.54 -12.72 5.01
C LEU A 48 8.32 -11.96 3.93
N THR A 49 8.08 -12.33 2.68
CA THR A 49 8.44 -11.51 1.52
C THR A 49 7.39 -10.42 1.32
N TYR A 50 7.65 -9.44 0.45
CA TYR A 50 6.61 -8.49 0.02
C TYR A 50 5.41 -9.21 -0.58
N GLN A 51 5.66 -10.20 -1.45
CA GLN A 51 4.61 -11.00 -2.07
C GLN A 51 3.76 -11.75 -1.03
N GLY A 52 4.40 -12.34 -0.01
CA GLY A 52 3.66 -12.99 1.09
C GLY A 52 2.81 -12.00 1.90
N TYR A 53 3.31 -10.78 2.06
CA TYR A 53 2.57 -9.73 2.75
C TYR A 53 1.38 -9.22 1.91
N ASP A 54 1.54 -9.15 0.57
CA ASP A 54 0.46 -8.85 -0.37
C ASP A 54 -0.67 -9.87 -0.28
N PHE A 55 -0.31 -11.17 -0.34
CA PHE A 55 -1.28 -12.25 -0.21
C PHE A 55 -2.11 -12.15 1.07
N LEU A 56 -1.46 -11.84 2.20
CA LEU A 56 -2.16 -11.67 3.46
C LEU A 56 -3.10 -10.46 3.46
N ALA A 57 -2.71 -9.37 2.79
CA ALA A 57 -3.54 -8.18 2.66
C ALA A 57 -4.75 -8.44 1.76
N LEU A 58 -4.53 -9.03 0.58
CA LEU A 58 -5.59 -9.40 -0.35
C LEU A 58 -6.58 -10.39 0.27
N ARG A 59 -6.08 -11.45 0.91
CA ARG A 59 -6.94 -12.41 1.63
C ARG A 59 -7.84 -11.74 2.65
N ALA A 60 -7.31 -10.73 3.35
CA ALA A 60 -8.11 -10.00 4.33
C ALA A 60 -9.18 -9.10 3.68
N LEU A 61 -8.89 -8.50 2.52
CA LEU A 61 -9.87 -7.71 1.76
C LEU A 61 -10.97 -8.59 1.17
N VAL A 62 -10.60 -9.73 0.57
CA VAL A 62 -11.56 -10.72 0.05
C VAL A 62 -12.41 -11.30 1.18
N GLY A 63 -11.79 -11.68 2.31
CA GLY A 63 -12.52 -12.23 3.47
C GLY A 63 -13.49 -11.25 4.13
N LYS A 64 -13.37 -9.95 3.83
CA LYS A 64 -14.31 -8.90 4.25
C LYS A 64 -15.36 -8.56 3.18
N GLY A 65 -15.35 -9.23 2.05
CA GLY A 65 -16.21 -8.93 0.92
C GLY A 65 -15.87 -7.60 0.21
N ALA A 66 -14.71 -6.98 0.51
CA ALA A 66 -14.37 -5.70 -0.05
C ALA A 66 -13.96 -5.77 -1.53
N ILE A 67 -13.41 -6.90 -1.97
CA ILE A 67 -13.10 -7.21 -3.36
C ILE A 67 -13.30 -8.71 -3.60
N VAL A 68 -13.58 -9.08 -4.84
CA VAL A 68 -13.67 -10.49 -5.28
C VAL A 68 -12.52 -10.88 -6.21
N GLY A 69 -11.84 -9.92 -6.81
CA GLY A 69 -10.74 -10.18 -7.73
C GLY A 69 -9.75 -9.02 -7.84
N LEU A 70 -8.51 -9.37 -8.18
CA LEU A 70 -7.45 -8.44 -8.52
C LEU A 70 -7.23 -8.48 -10.03
N GLY A 71 -7.25 -7.31 -10.67
CA GLY A 71 -7.05 -7.14 -12.10
C GLY A 71 -5.60 -6.81 -12.46
N ARG A 72 -5.44 -6.08 -13.55
CA ARG A 72 -4.13 -5.68 -14.08
C ARG A 72 -3.48 -4.59 -13.21
N GLN A 73 -2.16 -4.54 -13.30
CA GLN A 73 -1.39 -3.43 -12.75
C GLN A 73 -1.58 -2.19 -13.63
N ILE A 74 -1.96 -1.08 -13.01
CA ILE A 74 -2.24 0.20 -13.68
C ILE A 74 -1.20 1.27 -13.36
N GLY A 75 -0.36 1.04 -12.34
CA GLY A 75 0.70 1.97 -11.98
C GLY A 75 1.83 1.30 -11.21
N VAL A 76 3.05 1.76 -11.48
CA VAL A 76 4.26 1.38 -10.74
C VAL A 76 4.99 2.65 -10.35
N GLY A 77 5.07 2.91 -9.05
CA GLY A 77 5.80 4.05 -8.52
C GLY A 77 7.07 3.63 -7.76
N LYS A 78 7.86 4.61 -7.36
CA LYS A 78 9.05 4.39 -6.53
C LYS A 78 8.70 3.73 -5.19
N GLU A 79 7.54 4.05 -4.62
CA GLU A 79 7.13 3.63 -3.28
C GLU A 79 5.79 2.86 -3.27
N SER A 80 5.19 2.56 -4.43
CA SER A 80 3.91 1.85 -4.49
C SER A 80 3.69 1.13 -5.82
N ASP A 81 2.84 0.11 -5.77
CA ASP A 81 2.24 -0.56 -6.93
C ASP A 81 0.73 -0.40 -6.84
N VAL A 82 0.09 -0.14 -7.97
CA VAL A 82 -1.34 0.13 -8.09
C VAL A 82 -1.97 -0.87 -9.04
N TYR A 83 -3.04 -1.51 -8.58
CA TYR A 83 -3.77 -2.53 -9.34
C TYR A 83 -5.25 -2.18 -9.42
N GLU A 84 -5.88 -2.54 -10.52
CA GLU A 84 -7.34 -2.61 -10.59
C GLU A 84 -7.83 -3.78 -9.74
N ALA A 85 -9.01 -3.64 -9.16
CA ALA A 85 -9.73 -4.70 -8.49
C ALA A 85 -11.22 -4.55 -8.76
N ILE A 86 -11.99 -5.57 -8.43
CA ILE A 86 -13.43 -5.59 -8.64
C ILE A 86 -14.14 -5.96 -7.35
N THR A 87 -15.23 -5.27 -7.03
CA THR A 87 -16.12 -5.59 -5.91
C THR A 87 -17.10 -6.70 -6.29
N GLU A 88 -17.88 -7.17 -5.32
CA GLU A 88 -18.93 -8.17 -5.55
C GLU A 88 -20.04 -7.64 -6.47
N GLU A 89 -20.30 -6.33 -6.42
CA GLU A 89 -21.28 -5.63 -7.27
C GLU A 89 -20.75 -5.37 -8.70
N GLY A 90 -19.51 -5.76 -8.99
CA GLY A 90 -18.88 -5.54 -10.29
C GLY A 90 -18.27 -4.16 -10.49
N GLU A 91 -18.16 -3.35 -9.43
CA GLU A 91 -17.57 -2.04 -9.50
C GLU A 91 -16.04 -2.11 -9.59
N ALA A 92 -15.46 -1.28 -10.48
CA ALA A 92 -14.02 -1.15 -10.61
C ALA A 92 -13.46 -0.26 -9.48
N VAL A 93 -12.56 -0.82 -8.71
CA VAL A 93 -11.86 -0.14 -7.61
C VAL A 93 -10.35 -0.30 -7.76
N VAL A 94 -9.58 0.33 -6.90
CA VAL A 94 -8.11 0.35 -6.97
C VAL A 94 -7.51 -0.13 -5.65
N VAL A 95 -6.56 -1.06 -5.73
CA VAL A 95 -5.72 -1.49 -4.61
C VAL A 95 -4.32 -0.93 -4.81
N LYS A 96 -3.86 -0.10 -3.88
CA LYS A 96 -2.51 0.44 -3.83
C LYS A 96 -1.71 -0.25 -2.75
N PHE A 97 -0.58 -0.85 -3.12
CA PHE A 97 0.37 -1.48 -2.21
C PHE A 97 1.55 -0.56 -1.97
N HIS A 98 1.83 -0.22 -0.73
CA HIS A 98 3.00 0.57 -0.37
C HIS A 98 4.28 -0.28 -0.37
N ARG A 99 5.37 0.28 -0.94
CA ARG A 99 6.67 -0.37 -1.16
C ARG A 99 7.84 0.49 -0.65
N LEU A 100 7.75 0.97 0.56
CA LEU A 100 8.73 1.92 1.12
C LEU A 100 10.18 1.40 1.18
N GLY A 101 10.43 0.11 1.04
CA GLY A 101 11.77 -0.46 0.96
C GLY A 101 12.32 -0.67 -0.45
N ARG A 102 11.57 -0.32 -1.50
CA ARG A 102 11.99 -0.55 -2.90
C ARG A 102 13.18 0.32 -3.29
N THR A 103 13.15 1.56 -2.87
CA THR A 103 14.28 2.48 -3.00
C THR A 103 14.86 2.69 -1.62
N SER A 104 16.21 2.58 -1.48
CA SER A 104 16.89 2.83 -0.21
C SER A 104 16.76 4.31 0.19
N PHE A 105 15.57 4.70 0.62
CA PHE A 105 15.28 6.07 1.03
C PHE A 105 15.88 6.33 2.41
N ARG A 106 17.21 6.62 2.44
CA ARG A 106 17.96 6.89 3.67
C ARG A 106 17.35 8.00 4.53
N ALA A 107 16.63 8.93 3.90
CA ALA A 107 16.02 10.08 4.57
C ALA A 107 14.59 9.82 5.11
N VAL A 108 14.04 8.60 5.06
CA VAL A 108 12.72 8.27 5.66
C VAL A 108 12.72 8.61 7.15
N LYS A 109 13.83 8.39 7.85
CA LYS A 109 13.96 8.69 9.28
C LYS A 109 13.82 10.18 9.61
N SER A 110 14.35 11.05 8.75
CA SER A 110 14.40 12.50 9.00
C SER A 110 13.24 13.28 8.36
N LYS A 111 12.67 12.73 7.27
CA LYS A 111 11.65 13.45 6.49
C LYS A 111 10.22 12.96 6.70
N ARG A 112 10.01 11.84 7.42
CA ARG A 112 8.67 11.29 7.66
C ARG A 112 8.50 10.90 9.12
N ASP A 113 7.45 11.39 9.72
CA ASP A 113 7.11 11.22 11.14
C ASP A 113 6.48 9.83 11.45
N TYR A 114 6.93 8.77 10.77
CA TYR A 114 6.38 7.44 10.97
C TYR A 114 6.90 6.74 12.23
N LEU A 115 8.09 7.10 12.70
CA LEU A 115 8.82 6.30 13.67
C LEU A 115 8.65 6.76 15.12
N ARG A 116 8.20 8.00 15.37
CA ARG A 116 8.03 8.55 16.72
C ARG A 116 9.16 8.15 17.68
N GLY A 117 10.43 8.29 17.24
CA GLY A 117 11.60 7.98 18.07
C GLY A 117 12.07 6.50 18.05
N ARG A 118 11.44 5.59 17.31
CA ARG A 118 11.92 4.21 17.16
C ARG A 118 13.11 4.14 16.20
N THR A 119 14.17 3.47 16.64
CA THR A 119 15.42 3.31 15.86
C THR A 119 15.43 2.07 14.97
N GLN A 120 14.69 1.02 15.34
CA GLN A 120 14.57 -0.23 14.59
C GLN A 120 13.16 -0.38 13.99
N PHE A 121 13.10 -0.66 12.70
CA PHE A 121 11.85 -0.87 11.96
C PHE A 121 12.07 -1.80 10.76
N SER A 122 11.05 -2.56 10.41
CA SER A 122 11.01 -3.27 9.14
C SER A 122 10.35 -2.39 8.07
N TRP A 123 10.77 -2.55 6.80
CA TRP A 123 10.14 -1.85 5.66
C TRP A 123 8.66 -2.21 5.50
N LEU A 124 8.27 -3.43 5.85
CA LEU A 124 6.86 -3.85 5.87
C LEU A 124 6.05 -3.06 6.90
N TYR A 125 6.65 -2.79 8.07
CA TYR A 125 6.00 -1.97 9.11
C TYR A 125 5.83 -0.52 8.66
N LEU A 126 6.85 0.09 8.03
CA LEU A 126 6.75 1.44 7.49
C LEU A 126 5.71 1.54 6.38
N SER A 127 5.67 0.56 5.47
CA SER A 127 4.66 0.49 4.41
C SER A 127 3.25 0.39 4.99
N ARG A 128 3.08 -0.32 6.11
CA ARG A 128 1.81 -0.36 6.84
C ARG A 128 1.42 1.01 7.41
N LEU A 129 2.36 1.72 8.03
CA LEU A 129 2.09 3.06 8.56
C LEU A 129 1.73 4.05 7.46
N ALA A 130 2.40 3.97 6.30
CA ALA A 130 2.08 4.77 5.12
C ALA A 130 0.64 4.52 4.65
N ALA A 131 0.22 3.26 4.55
CA ALA A 131 -1.13 2.89 4.15
C ALA A 131 -2.20 3.42 5.14
N VAL A 132 -1.97 3.26 6.43
CA VAL A 132 -2.88 3.80 7.47
C VAL A 132 -3.02 5.31 7.35
N LYS A 133 -1.89 6.02 7.18
CA LYS A 133 -1.88 7.48 7.07
C LYS A 133 -2.58 7.94 5.80
N GLU A 134 -2.26 7.36 4.65
CA GLU A 134 -2.91 7.70 3.37
C GLU A 134 -4.42 7.48 3.43
N TYR A 135 -4.86 6.33 3.94
CA TYR A 135 -6.29 6.04 4.12
C TYR A 135 -7.00 7.06 5.01
N ALA A 136 -6.39 7.43 6.14
CA ALA A 136 -6.96 8.40 7.06
C ALA A 136 -7.08 9.79 6.42
N PHE A 137 -6.02 10.27 5.72
CA PHE A 137 -6.04 11.54 5.01
C PHE A 137 -7.06 11.56 3.88
N MET A 138 -7.13 10.49 3.08
CA MET A 138 -8.08 10.36 1.97
C MET A 138 -9.52 10.50 2.48
N ARG A 139 -9.86 9.81 3.56
CA ARG A 139 -11.19 9.93 4.18
C ARG A 139 -11.47 11.32 4.74
N ALA A 140 -10.50 11.92 5.43
CA ALA A 140 -10.65 13.26 6.00
C ALA A 140 -10.84 14.33 4.90
N LEU A 141 -10.06 14.28 3.83
CA LEU A 141 -10.18 15.19 2.69
C LEU A 141 -11.49 15.00 1.92
N LYS A 142 -11.92 13.74 1.75
CA LYS A 142 -13.22 13.44 1.11
C LYS A 142 -14.39 13.99 1.93
N ALA A 143 -14.34 13.87 3.25
CA ALA A 143 -15.34 14.42 4.15
C ALA A 143 -15.44 15.96 4.11
N GLN A 144 -14.36 16.64 3.67
CA GLN A 144 -14.33 18.09 3.42
C GLN A 144 -14.73 18.47 1.99
N GLY A 145 -15.22 17.52 1.20
CA GLY A 145 -15.67 17.75 -0.18
C GLY A 145 -14.56 17.93 -1.21
N LEU A 146 -13.30 17.60 -0.88
CA LEU A 146 -12.22 17.67 -1.86
C LEU A 146 -12.32 16.55 -2.91
N PRO A 147 -11.87 16.80 -4.15
CA PRO A 147 -11.89 15.83 -5.25
C PRO A 147 -10.75 14.82 -5.11
N VAL A 148 -10.83 13.98 -4.11
CA VAL A 148 -9.89 12.88 -3.83
C VAL A 148 -10.60 11.54 -3.97
N PRO A 149 -9.88 10.42 -4.23
CA PRO A 149 -10.46 9.10 -4.21
C PRO A 149 -11.14 8.83 -2.87
N GLU A 150 -12.21 8.05 -2.89
CA GLU A 150 -12.82 7.58 -1.64
C GLU A 150 -12.03 6.41 -1.07
N GLY A 151 -11.59 6.52 0.18
CA GLY A 151 -10.93 5.43 0.90
C GLY A 151 -11.97 4.41 1.38
N LEU A 152 -12.03 3.25 0.73
CA LEU A 152 -13.00 2.19 1.00
C LEU A 152 -12.56 1.27 2.14
N ALA A 153 -11.31 0.81 2.10
CA ALA A 153 -10.73 -0.04 3.14
C ALA A 153 -9.20 0.06 3.16
N HIS A 154 -8.58 -0.42 4.22
CA HIS A 154 -7.15 -0.66 4.26
C HIS A 154 -6.85 -1.95 5.02
N ASN A 155 -5.76 -2.61 4.67
CA ASN A 155 -5.23 -3.74 5.41
C ASN A 155 -3.72 -3.81 5.23
N ARG A 156 -2.98 -3.98 6.34
CA ARG A 156 -1.51 -4.00 6.30
C ARG A 156 -0.96 -2.79 5.55
N HIS A 157 -0.22 -3.02 4.47
CA HIS A 157 0.44 -2.02 3.64
C HIS A 157 -0.37 -1.66 2.37
N CYS A 158 -1.63 -2.07 2.28
CA CYS A 158 -2.48 -1.72 1.15
C CYS A 158 -3.66 -0.83 1.53
N VAL A 159 -4.08 -0.01 0.57
CA VAL A 159 -5.28 0.83 0.61
C VAL A 159 -6.16 0.44 -0.57
N LEU A 160 -7.44 0.22 -0.28
CA LEU A 160 -8.51 0.07 -1.27
C LEU A 160 -9.22 1.41 -1.40
N MET A 161 -9.39 1.88 -2.62
CA MET A 161 -10.01 3.16 -2.92
C MET A 161 -10.84 3.13 -4.19
N SER A 162 -11.73 4.11 -4.36
CA SER A 162 -12.48 4.28 -5.60
C SER A 162 -11.53 4.55 -6.78
N LYS A 163 -11.90 4.06 -7.96
CA LYS A 163 -11.18 4.38 -9.18
C LYS A 163 -11.58 5.78 -9.66
N VAL A 164 -10.59 6.65 -9.81
CA VAL A 164 -10.80 7.98 -10.41
C VAL A 164 -10.97 7.83 -11.91
N PRO A 165 -12.05 8.34 -12.50
CA PRO A 165 -12.20 8.35 -13.95
C PRO A 165 -11.26 9.42 -14.54
N GLY A 166 -10.30 8.99 -15.36
CA GLY A 166 -9.35 9.92 -15.97
C GLY A 166 -7.98 9.31 -16.20
N ARG A 167 -7.08 10.13 -16.70
CA ARG A 167 -5.67 9.83 -16.91
C ARG A 167 -4.83 10.85 -16.16
N PRO A 168 -3.67 10.46 -15.63
CA PRO A 168 -2.73 11.40 -15.01
C PRO A 168 -2.32 12.50 -16.02
N LEU A 169 -2.14 13.72 -15.53
CA LEU A 169 -1.79 14.87 -16.37
C LEU A 169 -0.47 14.65 -17.13
N CYS A 170 0.49 13.91 -16.55
CA CYS A 170 1.73 13.54 -17.23
C CYS A 170 1.54 12.65 -18.47
N GLN A 171 0.37 12.04 -18.65
CA GLN A 171 0.03 11.22 -19.81
C GLN A 171 -0.78 11.99 -20.87
N MET A 172 -1.10 13.25 -20.59
CA MET A 172 -1.84 14.11 -21.52
C MET A 172 -0.89 14.73 -22.55
N VAL A 173 -1.33 14.79 -23.80
CA VAL A 173 -0.65 15.52 -24.85
C VAL A 173 -1.42 16.80 -25.17
N ARG A 174 -0.78 17.76 -25.88
CA ARG A 174 -1.40 19.05 -26.19
C ARG A 174 -2.76 18.93 -26.90
N ALA A 175 -2.93 17.89 -27.71
CA ALA A 175 -4.20 17.61 -28.39
C ALA A 175 -5.34 17.23 -27.45
N ASP A 176 -5.00 16.56 -26.31
CA ASP A 176 -5.98 16.18 -25.29
C ASP A 176 -6.40 17.39 -24.44
N LEU A 177 -5.58 18.44 -24.42
CA LEU A 177 -5.77 19.61 -23.56
C LEU A 177 -5.57 20.92 -24.37
N PRO A 178 -6.49 21.23 -25.27
CA PRO A 178 -6.40 22.43 -26.14
C PRO A 178 -6.41 23.75 -25.34
N ASP A 179 -7.17 23.80 -24.24
CA ASP A 179 -7.12 24.88 -23.26
C ASP A 179 -6.71 24.34 -21.88
N PRO A 180 -5.49 24.61 -21.41
CA PRO A 180 -5.03 24.16 -20.08
C PRO A 180 -5.57 24.99 -18.91
N ALA A 181 -6.16 26.17 -19.18
CA ALA A 181 -6.54 27.09 -18.13
C ALA A 181 -7.60 26.54 -17.15
N PRO A 182 -8.62 25.76 -17.55
CA PRO A 182 -9.53 25.12 -16.61
C PRO A 182 -8.85 24.15 -15.67
N VAL A 183 -7.93 23.31 -16.19
CA VAL A 183 -7.17 22.33 -15.39
C VAL A 183 -6.27 23.04 -14.40
N PHE A 184 -5.56 24.09 -14.83
CA PHE A 184 -4.73 24.91 -13.95
C PHE A 184 -5.57 25.55 -12.83
N ARG A 185 -6.71 26.19 -13.17
CA ARG A 185 -7.59 26.77 -12.14
C ARG A 185 -8.11 25.74 -11.15
N ALA A 186 -8.54 24.57 -11.62
CA ALA A 186 -9.01 23.49 -10.74
C ALA A 186 -7.90 22.98 -9.83
N SER A 187 -6.70 22.80 -10.37
CA SER A 187 -5.51 22.35 -9.62
C SER A 187 -5.13 23.37 -8.53
N MET A 188 -5.10 24.67 -8.87
CA MET A 188 -4.81 25.73 -7.90
C MET A 188 -5.90 25.85 -6.85
N ALA A 189 -7.16 25.74 -7.24
CA ALA A 189 -8.28 25.73 -6.28
C ALA A 189 -8.16 24.56 -5.28
N GLY A 190 -7.80 23.38 -5.77
CA GLY A 190 -7.53 22.21 -4.93
C GLY A 190 -6.40 22.44 -3.92
N LEU A 191 -5.26 23.02 -4.38
CA LEU A 191 -4.14 23.37 -3.49
C LEU A 191 -4.55 24.36 -2.41
N VAL A 192 -5.28 25.43 -2.78
CA VAL A 192 -5.78 26.43 -1.85
C VAL A 192 -6.75 25.80 -0.84
N ALA A 193 -7.62 24.90 -1.29
CA ALA A 193 -8.54 24.20 -0.39
C ALA A 193 -7.79 23.33 0.63
N ILE A 194 -6.76 22.58 0.19
CA ILE A 194 -5.89 21.79 1.09
C ILE A 194 -5.16 22.70 2.08
N ALA A 195 -4.59 23.82 1.60
CA ALA A 195 -3.88 24.79 2.44
C ALA A 195 -4.78 25.44 3.52
N ARG A 196 -6.04 25.71 3.17
CA ARG A 196 -7.05 26.24 4.15
C ARG A 196 -7.36 25.27 5.27
N LEU A 197 -7.14 23.96 5.05
CA LEU A 197 -7.25 22.93 6.09
C LEU A 197 -5.96 22.81 6.93
N GLY A 198 -4.97 23.69 6.72
CA GLY A 198 -3.68 23.66 7.42
C GLY A 198 -2.74 22.55 6.91
N LEU A 199 -2.96 22.04 5.70
CA LEU A 199 -2.18 20.97 5.11
C LEU A 199 -1.32 21.44 3.95
N VAL A 200 -0.16 20.80 3.77
CA VAL A 200 0.71 20.98 2.60
C VAL A 200 0.81 19.65 1.85
N HIS A 201 0.53 19.64 0.55
CA HIS A 201 0.53 18.42 -0.26
C HIS A 201 1.92 17.79 -0.37
N CYS A 202 2.97 18.57 -0.46
CA CYS A 202 4.39 18.21 -0.52
C CYS A 202 4.83 17.44 -1.78
N ASP A 203 3.92 17.00 -2.64
CA ASP A 203 4.22 16.25 -3.89
C ASP A 203 3.16 16.53 -4.98
N PHE A 204 2.76 17.80 -5.09
CA PHE A 204 1.76 18.22 -6.07
C PHE A 204 2.44 18.44 -7.43
N ASN A 205 2.27 17.49 -8.32
CA ASN A 205 2.89 17.47 -9.64
C ASN A 205 2.00 16.72 -10.66
N GLU A 206 2.40 16.72 -11.91
CA GLU A 206 1.67 16.15 -13.05
C GLU A 206 1.43 14.63 -12.98
N PHE A 207 2.15 13.92 -12.11
CA PHE A 207 1.93 12.48 -11.90
C PHE A 207 0.80 12.21 -10.89
N ASN A 208 0.44 13.23 -10.11
CA ASN A 208 -0.53 13.12 -9.02
C ASN A 208 -1.82 13.93 -9.27
N ILE A 209 -1.97 14.47 -10.48
CA ILE A 209 -3.14 15.24 -10.94
C ILE A 209 -3.82 14.51 -12.09
#